data_d6b733baf3decf8c718312793d9fc387
#
_entry.id   d6b733baf3decf8c718312793d9fc387
#
_cell.length_a   1.000
_cell.length_b   1.000
_cell.length_c   1.000
_cell.angle_alpha   90.00
_cell.angle_beta   90.00
_cell.angle_gamma   90.00
#
_symmetry.space_group_name_H-M   'P 1'
#
loop_
_entity.id
_entity.type
_entity.pdbx_description
1 polymer ?
#
loop_
_entity_poly.entity_id
_entity_poly.type
_entity_poly.pdbx_seq_one_letter_code
_entity_poly.pdbx_strand_id
1 'polypeptide(L)'
;MVCTDSRSGHHFRTRDETAAVRLAEQEASARLGGYEFELLRRPDGRPFSEAAHFVTRDFLAALWKVIRDFEPDYLFCPPLPADPRAGVHPDHITVADAVRRIAYLINVPHEFLGEYPVADETCSRWIRTPVILNTYDGYMAGDNAGELVVDVESTFDLIAEQSWCHQSQINEWLPWVARHHLEPNADLAAWKVKLRARFDRQARELGLPVGRAHEVFSPTAWGVVPTVEQLERDLPLAPDPRRRERLAALLARWT
;
A
#
# COMPACT_ATOMS: atom_id res chain seq x y z
N MET A 1 0.71 4.30 6.94
CA MET A 1 0.65 3.22 7.94
C MET A 1 1.36 1.99 7.43
N VAL A 2 2.10 1.26 8.30
CA VAL A 2 2.71 -0.05 8.02
C VAL A 2 2.03 -1.09 8.91
N CYS A 3 1.62 -2.22 8.33
CA CYS A 3 0.77 -3.19 9.04
C CYS A 3 1.53 -4.22 9.87
N THR A 4 2.83 -4.44 9.59
CA THR A 4 3.65 -5.43 10.31
C THR A 4 5.00 -4.83 10.69
N ASP A 5 5.67 -5.39 11.69
CA ASP A 5 6.97 -4.92 12.15
C ASP A 5 8.16 -5.46 11.35
N SER A 6 7.91 -6.19 10.29
CA SER A 6 8.89 -6.70 9.32
C SER A 6 10.04 -7.56 9.94
N ARG A 7 9.86 -8.04 11.17
CA ARG A 7 10.92 -8.71 11.95
C ARG A 7 11.43 -10.04 11.39
N SER A 8 10.69 -10.66 10.48
CA SER A 8 11.02 -12.00 9.96
C SER A 8 11.91 -11.98 8.72
N GLY A 9 12.00 -10.84 8.02
CA GLY A 9 12.65 -10.72 6.72
C GLY A 9 14.13 -10.34 6.81
N HIS A 10 14.97 -11.14 7.49
CA HIS A 10 16.42 -10.94 7.47
C HIS A 10 17.18 -12.26 7.71
N HIS A 11 18.42 -12.37 7.21
CA HIS A 11 19.18 -13.63 7.24
C HIS A 11 20.33 -13.66 8.25
N PHE A 12 20.80 -12.51 8.76
CA PHE A 12 21.87 -12.47 9.78
C PHE A 12 21.54 -11.64 11.02
N ARG A 13 20.43 -10.84 11.02
CA ARG A 13 19.97 -10.13 12.18
C ARG A 13 18.95 -10.97 12.96
N THR A 14 18.89 -10.81 14.25
CA THR A 14 17.81 -11.34 15.06
C THR A 14 16.48 -10.67 14.70
N ARG A 15 15.37 -11.27 15.12
CA ARG A 15 14.03 -10.73 14.89
C ARG A 15 13.86 -9.31 15.48
N ASP A 16 14.37 -9.10 16.68
CA ASP A 16 14.23 -7.82 17.39
C ASP A 16 15.15 -6.74 16.79
N GLU A 17 16.37 -7.09 16.39
CA GLU A 17 17.26 -6.20 15.63
C GLU A 17 16.64 -5.83 14.29
N THR A 18 16.04 -6.79 13.58
CA THR A 18 15.37 -6.53 12.31
C THR A 18 14.23 -5.56 12.47
N ALA A 19 13.35 -5.76 13.46
CA ALA A 19 12.24 -4.86 13.74
C ALA A 19 12.72 -3.44 14.07
N ALA A 20 13.76 -3.32 14.91
CA ALA A 20 14.31 -2.01 15.29
C ALA A 20 14.92 -1.27 14.10
N VAL A 21 15.71 -1.96 13.27
CA VAL A 21 16.32 -1.37 12.07
C VAL A 21 15.24 -0.93 11.08
N ARG A 22 14.25 -1.79 10.78
CA ARG A 22 13.17 -1.49 9.83
C ARG A 22 12.31 -0.31 10.28
N LEU A 23 12.04 -0.21 11.59
CA LEU A 23 11.33 0.94 12.16
C LEU A 23 12.11 2.23 11.95
N ALA A 24 13.41 2.24 12.27
CA ALA A 24 14.27 3.42 12.10
C ALA A 24 14.39 3.85 10.62
N GLU A 25 14.51 2.90 9.70
CA GLU A 25 14.52 3.14 8.26
C GLU A 25 13.21 3.76 7.77
N GLN A 26 12.07 3.24 8.23
CA GLN A 26 10.76 3.79 7.88
C GLN A 26 10.55 5.19 8.44
N GLU A 27 10.96 5.45 9.68
CA GLU A 27 10.92 6.79 10.27
C GLU A 27 11.82 7.79 9.51
N ALA A 28 12.99 7.35 9.04
CA ALA A 28 13.87 8.17 8.21
C ALA A 28 13.20 8.52 6.87
N SER A 29 12.60 7.54 6.22
CA SER A 29 11.83 7.72 4.98
C SER A 29 10.65 8.69 5.19
N ALA A 30 9.91 8.56 6.29
CA ALA A 30 8.79 9.43 6.62
C ALA A 30 9.23 10.88 6.84
N ARG A 31 10.32 11.08 7.61
CA ARG A 31 10.90 12.44 7.80
C ARG A 31 11.31 13.07 6.49
N LEU A 32 11.96 12.32 5.61
CA LEU A 32 12.39 12.80 4.30
C LEU A 32 11.19 13.16 3.40
N GLY A 33 10.17 12.33 3.42
CA GLY A 33 8.96 12.53 2.62
C GLY A 33 7.97 13.53 3.22
N GLY A 34 8.17 13.97 4.47
CA GLY A 34 7.28 14.92 5.13
C GLY A 34 5.88 14.36 5.44
N TYR A 35 5.76 13.05 5.68
CA TYR A 35 4.50 12.40 6.02
C TYR A 35 4.53 11.76 7.41
N GLU A 36 3.37 11.62 8.02
CA GLU A 36 3.22 10.92 9.29
C GLU A 36 3.29 9.40 9.08
N PHE A 37 3.99 8.73 9.98
CA PHE A 37 4.14 7.27 9.98
C PHE A 37 3.50 6.66 11.23
N GLU A 38 2.78 5.56 11.02
CA GLU A 38 2.21 4.75 12.08
C GLU A 38 2.45 3.26 11.81
N LEU A 39 2.91 2.54 12.85
CA LEU A 39 2.98 1.08 12.87
C LEU A 39 1.71 0.52 13.51
N LEU A 40 0.95 -0.28 12.77
CA LEU A 40 -0.29 -0.88 13.23
C LEU A 40 -0.03 -1.77 14.46
N ARG A 41 -0.86 -1.60 15.49
CA ARG A 41 -0.73 -2.33 16.76
C ARG A 41 -2.01 -3.09 17.10
N ARG A 42 -1.82 -4.21 17.76
CA ARG A 42 -2.88 -4.99 18.40
C ARG A 42 -3.59 -4.18 19.48
N PRO A 43 -4.78 -4.59 19.93
CA PRO A 43 -5.44 -3.99 21.09
C PRO A 43 -4.57 -3.95 22.36
N ASP A 44 -3.67 -4.90 22.52
CA ASP A 44 -2.71 -4.96 23.64
C ASP A 44 -1.45 -4.09 23.45
N GLY A 45 -1.38 -3.31 22.37
CA GLY A 45 -0.28 -2.40 22.04
C GLY A 45 0.92 -3.03 21.34
N ARG A 46 0.98 -4.35 21.22
CA ARG A 46 2.07 -5.04 20.49
C ARG A 46 1.91 -4.89 18.99
N PRO A 47 3.01 -4.81 18.21
CA PRO A 47 2.92 -4.82 16.76
C PRO A 47 2.48 -6.19 16.23
N PHE A 48 1.92 -6.20 15.03
CA PHE A 48 1.74 -7.44 14.27
C PHE A 48 3.07 -7.86 13.65
N SER A 49 3.32 -9.17 13.64
CA SER A 49 4.50 -9.76 13.03
C SER A 49 4.18 -10.23 11.60
N GLU A 50 5.15 -10.14 10.69
CA GLU A 50 5.01 -10.68 9.33
C GLU A 50 4.59 -12.14 9.26
N ALA A 51 5.04 -12.97 10.22
CA ALA A 51 4.68 -14.39 10.23
C ALA A 51 3.22 -14.68 10.56
N ALA A 52 2.41 -13.69 10.89
CA ALA A 52 1.01 -13.81 11.24
C ALA A 52 0.11 -13.46 10.03
N HIS A 53 0.20 -14.24 8.96
CA HIS A 53 -0.44 -13.94 7.67
C HIS A 53 -1.93 -14.28 7.60
N PHE A 54 -2.62 -14.34 8.72
CA PHE A 54 -4.05 -14.61 8.72
C PHE A 54 -4.82 -13.34 9.08
N VAL A 55 -5.93 -13.11 8.37
CA VAL A 55 -6.89 -12.08 8.77
C VAL A 55 -7.50 -12.52 10.09
N THR A 56 -6.99 -11.98 11.18
CA THR A 56 -7.51 -12.20 12.53
C THR A 56 -8.46 -11.09 12.93
N ARG A 57 -9.30 -11.36 13.94
CA ARG A 57 -10.21 -10.34 14.49
C ARG A 57 -9.43 -9.14 15.03
N ASP A 58 -8.32 -9.35 15.74
CA ASP A 58 -7.45 -8.28 16.23
C ASP A 58 -6.92 -7.39 15.09
N PHE A 59 -6.56 -8.00 13.94
CA PHE A 59 -6.03 -7.26 12.79
C PHE A 59 -7.12 -6.40 12.15
N LEU A 60 -8.32 -6.95 11.99
CA LEU A 60 -9.47 -6.21 11.50
C LEU A 60 -9.85 -5.07 12.44
N ALA A 61 -9.88 -5.34 13.77
CA ALA A 61 -10.19 -4.34 14.78
C ALA A 61 -9.18 -3.19 14.78
N ALA A 62 -7.88 -3.49 14.65
CA ALA A 62 -6.83 -2.47 14.60
C ALA A 62 -6.97 -1.59 13.35
N LEU A 63 -7.22 -2.17 12.18
CA LEU A 63 -7.50 -1.40 10.96
C LEU A 63 -8.76 -0.54 11.09
N TRP A 64 -9.85 -1.12 11.60
CA TRP A 64 -11.09 -0.40 11.86
C TRP A 64 -10.86 0.82 12.74
N LYS A 65 -10.11 0.64 13.84
CA LYS A 65 -9.82 1.73 14.78
C LYS A 65 -9.03 2.85 14.12
N VAL A 66 -7.93 2.53 13.43
CA VAL A 66 -7.09 3.54 12.77
C VAL A 66 -7.87 4.30 11.68
N ILE A 67 -8.65 3.61 10.86
CA ILE A 67 -9.44 4.26 9.81
C ILE A 67 -10.50 5.18 10.42
N ARG A 68 -11.15 4.78 11.50
CA ARG A 68 -12.16 5.60 12.17
C ARG A 68 -11.56 6.80 12.91
N ASP A 69 -10.38 6.66 13.47
CA ASP A 69 -9.70 7.74 14.17
C ASP A 69 -9.12 8.77 13.20
N PHE A 70 -8.56 8.30 12.08
CA PHE A 70 -7.92 9.16 11.09
C PHE A 70 -8.90 9.75 10.06
N GLU A 71 -10.00 9.07 9.76
CA GLU A 71 -11.02 9.45 8.77
C GLU A 71 -10.46 9.85 7.39
N PRO A 72 -9.68 8.97 6.72
CA PRO A 72 -9.07 9.32 5.45
C PRO A 72 -10.11 9.52 4.34
N ASP A 73 -9.90 10.49 3.43
CA ASP A 73 -10.67 10.60 2.19
C ASP A 73 -10.31 9.49 1.19
N TYR A 74 -9.02 9.12 1.14
CA TYR A 74 -8.47 8.08 0.27
C TYR A 74 -7.66 7.07 1.07
N LEU A 75 -7.78 5.80 0.70
CA LEU A 75 -6.98 4.70 1.24
C LEU A 75 -6.34 3.93 0.08
N PHE A 76 -5.02 3.85 0.07
CA PHE A 76 -4.25 3.07 -0.90
C PHE A 76 -3.84 1.75 -0.25
N CYS A 77 -4.08 0.64 -0.94
CA CYS A 77 -3.72 -0.70 -0.43
C CYS A 77 -3.30 -1.64 -1.57
N PRO A 78 -2.65 -2.76 -1.26
CA PRO A 78 -2.39 -3.80 -2.25
C PRO A 78 -3.68 -4.29 -2.89
N PRO A 79 -3.65 -4.76 -4.16
CA PRO A 79 -4.77 -5.44 -4.80
C PRO A 79 -4.94 -6.86 -4.27
N LEU A 80 -6.13 -7.45 -4.46
CA LEU A 80 -6.31 -8.90 -4.36
C LEU A 80 -5.76 -9.56 -5.63
N PRO A 81 -5.14 -10.75 -5.53
CA PRO A 81 -4.63 -11.45 -6.71
C PRO A 81 -5.79 -11.84 -7.63
N ALA A 82 -5.71 -11.37 -8.88
CA ALA A 82 -6.64 -11.76 -9.94
C ALA A 82 -6.29 -13.14 -10.51
N ASP A 83 -5.00 -13.49 -10.56
CA ASP A 83 -4.52 -14.80 -10.97
C ASP A 83 -4.29 -15.69 -9.74
N PRO A 84 -5.05 -16.79 -9.57
CA PRO A 84 -4.87 -17.73 -8.46
C PRO A 84 -3.52 -18.48 -8.51
N ARG A 85 -2.75 -18.37 -9.60
CA ARG A 85 -1.41 -18.96 -9.75
C ARG A 85 -0.29 -17.98 -9.43
N ALA A 86 -0.61 -16.70 -9.21
CA ALA A 86 0.38 -15.69 -8.85
C ALA A 86 0.99 -15.97 -7.48
N GLY A 87 2.33 -16.02 -7.41
CA GLY A 87 3.08 -16.16 -6.16
C GLY A 87 3.26 -14.83 -5.46
N VAL A 88 2.25 -14.41 -4.69
CA VAL A 88 2.25 -13.10 -4.02
C VAL A 88 2.65 -13.25 -2.56
N HIS A 89 3.31 -12.21 -2.00
CA HIS A 89 3.66 -12.19 -0.59
C HIS A 89 2.41 -12.27 0.30
N PRO A 90 2.33 -13.18 1.28
CA PRO A 90 1.15 -13.38 2.11
C PRO A 90 0.65 -12.11 2.80
N ASP A 91 1.55 -11.22 3.27
CA ASP A 91 1.15 -9.97 3.93
C ASP A 91 0.39 -9.04 2.98
N HIS A 92 0.76 -8.96 1.70
CA HIS A 92 0.04 -8.15 0.72
C HIS A 92 -1.40 -8.63 0.55
N ILE A 93 -1.60 -9.95 0.42
CA ILE A 93 -2.94 -10.56 0.30
C ILE A 93 -3.74 -10.33 1.59
N THR A 94 -3.11 -10.53 2.75
CA THR A 94 -3.75 -10.33 4.06
C THR A 94 -4.22 -8.89 4.24
N VAL A 95 -3.39 -7.91 3.91
CA VAL A 95 -3.76 -6.49 4.00
C VAL A 95 -4.89 -6.16 3.02
N ALA A 96 -4.79 -6.62 1.78
CA ALA A 96 -5.83 -6.38 0.77
C ALA A 96 -7.20 -6.95 1.19
N ASP A 97 -7.24 -8.21 1.66
CA ASP A 97 -8.48 -8.85 2.14
C ASP A 97 -9.02 -8.18 3.40
N ALA A 98 -8.14 -7.80 4.33
CA ALA A 98 -8.53 -7.10 5.54
C ALA A 98 -9.14 -5.71 5.24
N VAL A 99 -8.52 -4.92 4.37
CA VAL A 99 -9.06 -3.61 3.96
C VAL A 99 -10.41 -3.76 3.29
N ARG A 100 -10.58 -4.73 2.39
CA ARG A 100 -11.86 -5.02 1.75
C ARG A 100 -12.96 -5.35 2.76
N ARG A 101 -12.65 -6.17 3.77
CA ARG A 101 -13.61 -6.55 4.84
C ARG A 101 -13.96 -5.36 5.70
N ILE A 102 -12.96 -4.60 6.12
CA ILE A 102 -13.14 -3.43 6.98
C ILE A 102 -13.95 -2.33 6.30
N ALA A 103 -13.80 -2.12 5.01
CA ALA A 103 -14.57 -1.14 4.26
C ALA A 103 -16.09 -1.32 4.46
N TYR A 104 -16.56 -2.56 4.54
CA TYR A 104 -17.96 -2.86 4.85
C TYR A 104 -18.31 -2.66 6.33
N LEU A 105 -17.35 -2.92 7.24
CA LEU A 105 -17.56 -2.91 8.70
C LEU A 105 -17.34 -1.53 9.35
N ILE A 106 -16.86 -0.55 8.61
CA ILE A 106 -16.45 0.77 9.14
C ILE A 106 -17.57 1.43 9.95
N ASN A 107 -18.81 1.32 9.51
CA ASN A 107 -19.98 1.91 10.16
C ASN A 107 -20.88 0.87 10.85
N VAL A 108 -20.32 -0.31 11.20
CA VAL A 108 -21.00 -1.29 12.08
C VAL A 108 -20.65 -0.97 13.53
N PRO A 109 -21.57 -0.41 14.34
CA PRO A 109 -21.22 0.28 15.59
C PRO A 109 -20.57 -0.61 16.64
N HIS A 110 -21.04 -1.85 16.78
CA HIS A 110 -20.62 -2.74 17.88
C HIS A 110 -19.69 -3.87 17.45
N GLU A 111 -19.10 -3.80 16.26
CA GLU A 111 -18.33 -4.92 15.68
C GLU A 111 -17.07 -5.25 16.50
N PHE A 112 -16.36 -4.26 17.02
CA PHE A 112 -15.05 -4.45 17.69
C PHE A 112 -14.99 -3.91 19.12
N LEU A 113 -16.11 -3.91 19.84
CA LEU A 113 -16.17 -3.45 21.24
C LEU A 113 -15.39 -4.33 22.21
N GLY A 114 -15.21 -5.61 21.87
CA GLY A 114 -14.40 -6.52 22.69
C GLY A 114 -12.92 -6.17 22.63
N GLU A 115 -12.44 -5.72 21.49
CA GLU A 115 -11.05 -5.37 21.22
C GLU A 115 -10.75 -3.90 21.61
N TYR A 116 -11.69 -3.01 21.31
CA TYR A 116 -11.60 -1.57 21.62
C TYR A 116 -12.90 -1.09 22.28
N PRO A 117 -13.00 -1.22 23.61
CA PRO A 117 -14.15 -0.70 24.36
C PRO A 117 -14.22 0.84 24.22
N VAL A 118 -15.32 1.33 23.70
CA VAL A 118 -15.61 2.76 23.52
C VAL A 118 -17.03 3.05 23.97
N ALA A 119 -17.32 4.31 24.31
CA ALA A 119 -18.66 4.73 24.65
C ALA A 119 -19.62 4.56 23.46
N ASP A 120 -20.89 4.25 23.74
CA ASP A 120 -21.90 4.02 22.69
C ASP A 120 -22.02 5.19 21.70
N GLU A 121 -21.91 6.44 22.16
CA GLU A 121 -21.93 7.62 21.30
C GLU A 121 -20.76 7.61 20.31
N THR A 122 -19.59 7.16 20.74
CA THR A 122 -18.40 7.05 19.89
C THR A 122 -18.56 5.90 18.88
N CYS A 123 -19.11 4.77 19.33
CA CYS A 123 -19.41 3.64 18.44
C CYS A 123 -20.40 4.02 17.35
N SER A 124 -21.47 4.70 17.73
CA SER A 124 -22.58 5.07 16.84
C SER A 124 -22.23 6.24 15.91
N ARG A 125 -21.09 6.91 16.10
CA ARG A 125 -20.67 8.00 15.23
C ARG A 125 -20.44 7.47 13.82
N TRP A 126 -21.23 7.97 12.86
CA TRP A 126 -21.02 7.68 11.45
C TRP A 126 -19.75 8.40 10.96
N ILE A 127 -18.93 7.69 10.19
CA ILE A 127 -17.80 8.28 9.47
C ILE A 127 -17.94 8.04 7.97
N ARG A 128 -17.34 8.92 7.19
CA ARG A 128 -17.27 8.70 5.74
C ARG A 128 -16.36 7.51 5.44
N THR A 129 -16.86 6.54 4.70
CA THR A 129 -16.03 5.45 4.18
C THR A 129 -15.09 6.03 3.11
N PRO A 130 -13.78 5.76 3.15
CA PRO A 130 -12.83 6.30 2.18
C PRO A 130 -13.06 5.77 0.76
N VAL A 131 -12.60 6.51 -0.23
CA VAL A 131 -12.33 5.96 -1.57
C VAL A 131 -11.13 5.02 -1.46
N ILE A 132 -11.27 3.76 -1.89
CA ILE A 132 -10.19 2.77 -1.77
C ILE A 132 -9.61 2.48 -3.15
N LEU A 133 -8.31 2.75 -3.28
CA LEU A 133 -7.54 2.55 -4.51
C LEU A 133 -6.51 1.44 -4.30
N ASN A 134 -6.48 0.48 -5.23
CA ASN A 134 -5.43 -0.52 -5.25
C ASN A 134 -4.17 0.02 -5.92
N THR A 135 -3.02 -0.20 -5.31
CA THR A 135 -1.71 0.06 -5.92
C THR A 135 -1.43 -0.97 -7.01
N TYR A 136 -0.63 -0.59 -8.02
CA TYR A 136 -0.19 -1.55 -9.03
C TYR A 136 0.77 -2.57 -8.43
N ASP A 137 0.53 -3.84 -8.71
CA ASP A 137 1.45 -4.93 -8.42
C ASP A 137 1.56 -5.83 -9.66
N GLY A 138 2.77 -5.91 -10.23
CA GLY A 138 3.04 -6.69 -11.45
C GLY A 138 2.77 -8.20 -11.30
N TYR A 139 2.81 -8.73 -10.07
CA TYR A 139 2.43 -10.13 -9.79
C TYR A 139 0.92 -10.34 -9.74
N MET A 140 0.16 -9.28 -9.66
CA MET A 140 -1.30 -9.29 -9.56
C MET A 140 -1.95 -8.67 -10.82
N ALA A 141 -1.25 -8.73 -11.95
CA ALA A 141 -1.76 -8.24 -13.23
C ALA A 141 -3.08 -8.95 -13.61
N GLY A 142 -3.84 -8.34 -14.47
CA GLY A 142 -5.18 -8.77 -14.88
C GLY A 142 -6.13 -7.59 -14.81
N ASP A 143 -7.25 -7.71 -14.09
CA ASP A 143 -8.23 -6.62 -13.93
C ASP A 143 -7.69 -5.40 -13.16
N ASN A 144 -6.50 -5.52 -12.54
CA ASN A 144 -5.76 -4.40 -11.95
C ASN A 144 -4.90 -3.65 -12.98
N ALA A 145 -5.50 -3.32 -14.10
CA ALA A 145 -4.78 -2.74 -15.25
C ALA A 145 -4.44 -1.24 -15.11
N GLY A 146 -4.74 -0.63 -13.97
CA GLY A 146 -4.35 0.73 -13.64
C GLY A 146 -4.99 1.79 -14.52
N GLU A 147 -6.23 2.12 -14.25
CA GLU A 147 -6.96 3.19 -14.94
C GLU A 147 -6.50 4.58 -14.50
N LEU A 148 -5.98 4.69 -13.28
CA LEU A 148 -5.47 5.94 -12.72
C LEU A 148 -3.95 5.97 -12.89
N VAL A 149 -3.43 6.90 -13.66
CA VAL A 149 -1.99 7.08 -13.91
C VAL A 149 -1.59 8.46 -13.45
N VAL A 150 -0.65 8.51 -12.53
CA VAL A 150 -0.07 9.76 -12.01
C VAL A 150 1.37 9.88 -12.50
N ASP A 151 1.70 10.99 -13.16
CA ASP A 151 3.08 11.30 -13.54
C ASP A 151 3.83 11.81 -12.30
N VAL A 152 4.77 11.01 -11.82
CA VAL A 152 5.58 11.32 -10.63
C VAL A 152 7.03 11.63 -10.99
N GLU A 153 7.32 11.97 -12.25
CA GLU A 153 8.69 12.26 -12.70
C GLU A 153 9.34 13.39 -11.90
N SER A 154 8.59 14.43 -11.57
CA SER A 154 9.12 15.56 -10.78
C SER A 154 9.52 15.19 -9.35
N THR A 155 9.02 14.07 -8.84
CA THR A 155 9.31 13.55 -7.48
C THR A 155 10.17 12.29 -7.51
N PHE A 156 10.65 11.86 -8.68
CA PHE A 156 11.43 10.63 -8.82
C PHE A 156 12.67 10.60 -7.90
N ASP A 157 13.38 11.69 -7.79
CA ASP A 157 14.54 11.77 -6.89
C ASP A 157 14.16 11.57 -5.43
N LEU A 158 13.07 12.19 -4.99
CA LEU A 158 12.54 12.01 -3.63
C LEU A 158 12.10 10.55 -3.39
N ILE A 159 11.41 9.93 -4.35
CA ILE A 159 11.00 8.51 -4.29
C ILE A 159 12.24 7.61 -4.15
N ALA A 160 13.29 7.90 -4.91
CA ALA A 160 14.54 7.15 -4.83
C ALA A 160 15.24 7.32 -3.47
N GLU A 161 15.28 8.52 -2.94
CA GLU A 161 15.89 8.82 -1.64
C GLU A 161 15.12 8.21 -0.48
N GLN A 162 13.78 8.27 -0.50
CA GLN A 162 12.92 7.63 0.48
C GLN A 162 13.10 6.11 0.47
N SER A 163 13.08 5.48 -0.70
CA SER A 163 13.30 4.04 -0.82
C SER A 163 14.73 3.64 -0.44
N TRP A 164 15.73 4.51 -0.68
CA TRP A 164 17.11 4.32 -0.26
C TRP A 164 17.28 4.28 1.27
N CYS A 165 16.39 4.87 2.04
CA CYS A 165 16.40 4.74 3.49
C CYS A 165 16.28 3.27 3.95
N HIS A 166 15.66 2.39 3.17
CA HIS A 166 15.41 0.99 3.50
C HIS A 166 16.59 0.06 3.14
N GLN A 167 17.78 0.36 3.65
CA GLN A 167 19.03 -0.35 3.34
C GLN A 167 18.96 -1.84 3.68
N SER A 168 18.41 -2.19 4.84
CA SER A 168 18.26 -3.58 5.27
C SER A 168 17.38 -4.40 4.32
N GLN A 169 16.48 -3.74 3.59
CA GLN A 169 15.64 -4.39 2.58
C GLN A 169 16.35 -4.46 1.24
N ILE A 170 16.78 -3.31 0.69
CA ILE A 170 17.23 -3.22 -0.70
C ILE A 170 18.65 -3.73 -0.93
N ASN A 171 19.51 -3.66 0.09
CA ASN A 171 20.93 -4.04 -0.03
C ASN A 171 21.32 -5.27 0.79
N GLU A 172 20.50 -5.71 1.74
CA GLU A 172 20.80 -6.89 2.55
C GLU A 172 19.83 -8.04 2.26
N TRP A 173 18.52 -7.85 2.52
CA TRP A 173 17.54 -8.92 2.42
C TRP A 173 17.21 -9.34 0.98
N LEU A 174 16.87 -8.37 0.10
CA LEU A 174 16.49 -8.70 -1.29
C LEU A 174 17.60 -9.37 -2.08
N PRO A 175 18.88 -8.94 -2.02
CA PRO A 175 19.98 -9.67 -2.65
C PRO A 175 20.13 -11.09 -2.14
N TRP A 176 20.01 -11.31 -0.84
CA TRP A 176 20.12 -12.64 -0.25
C TRP A 176 18.96 -13.55 -0.64
N VAL A 177 17.72 -13.10 -0.53
CA VAL A 177 16.54 -13.94 -0.83
C VAL A 177 16.41 -14.23 -2.32
N ALA A 178 16.88 -13.33 -3.18
CA ALA A 178 16.94 -13.53 -4.63
C ALA A 178 18.10 -14.44 -5.08
N ARG A 179 18.92 -14.94 -4.15
CA ARG A 179 20.01 -15.91 -4.43
C ARG A 179 20.91 -15.48 -5.58
N HIS A 180 21.46 -14.28 -5.50
CA HIS A 180 22.38 -13.68 -6.48
C HIS A 180 21.74 -13.23 -7.81
N HIS A 181 20.43 -13.27 -7.96
CA HIS A 181 19.75 -12.60 -9.08
C HIS A 181 19.66 -11.08 -8.91
N LEU A 182 19.87 -10.59 -7.68
CA LEU A 182 19.95 -9.18 -7.35
C LEU A 182 21.26 -8.90 -6.61
N GLU A 183 22.00 -7.91 -7.07
CA GLU A 183 23.21 -7.44 -6.39
C GLU A 183 22.88 -6.25 -5.50
N PRO A 184 23.56 -6.08 -4.35
CA PRO A 184 23.49 -4.85 -3.56
C PRO A 184 23.84 -3.62 -4.43
N ASN A 185 23.29 -2.49 -4.08
CA ASN A 185 23.58 -1.24 -4.78
C ASN A 185 24.78 -0.56 -4.13
N ALA A 186 25.72 -0.12 -4.92
CA ALA A 186 26.92 0.56 -4.40
C ALA A 186 26.59 1.88 -3.71
N ASP A 187 25.65 2.62 -4.25
CA ASP A 187 25.24 3.93 -3.78
C ASP A 187 23.82 4.29 -4.25
N LEU A 188 23.34 5.47 -3.87
CA LEU A 188 22.05 6.01 -4.29
C LEU A 188 21.94 6.17 -5.82
N ALA A 189 23.04 6.49 -6.50
CA ALA A 189 23.03 6.65 -7.95
C ALA A 189 22.76 5.31 -8.66
N ALA A 190 23.40 4.24 -8.20
CA ALA A 190 23.14 2.87 -8.67
C ALA A 190 21.70 2.44 -8.38
N TRP A 191 21.16 2.78 -7.21
CA TRP A 191 19.76 2.55 -6.86
C TRP A 191 18.81 3.29 -7.79
N LYS A 192 19.04 4.58 -8.07
CA LYS A 192 18.24 5.39 -9.01
C LYS A 192 18.16 4.74 -10.38
N VAL A 193 19.26 4.17 -10.89
CA VAL A 193 19.27 3.45 -12.17
C VAL A 193 18.37 2.20 -12.12
N LYS A 194 18.45 1.40 -11.07
CA LYS A 194 17.58 0.22 -10.90
C LYS A 194 16.11 0.60 -10.74
N LEU A 195 15.83 1.63 -9.98
CA LEU A 195 14.48 2.12 -9.78
C LEU A 195 13.89 2.64 -11.09
N ARG A 196 14.66 3.42 -11.88
CA ARG A 196 14.24 3.87 -13.22
C ARG A 196 13.92 2.69 -14.14
N ALA A 197 14.75 1.68 -14.17
CA ALA A 197 14.51 0.48 -14.96
C ALA A 197 13.23 -0.26 -14.55
N ARG A 198 12.85 -0.22 -13.26
CA ARG A 198 11.57 -0.75 -12.76
C ARG A 198 10.38 0.06 -13.31
N PHE A 199 10.42 1.40 -13.23
CA PHE A 199 9.38 2.25 -13.81
C PHE A 199 9.27 2.08 -15.32
N ASP A 200 10.38 1.97 -16.02
CA ASP A 200 10.39 1.73 -17.47
C ASP A 200 9.77 0.38 -17.86
N ARG A 201 10.00 -0.67 -17.06
CA ARG A 201 9.36 -1.97 -17.28
C ARG A 201 7.85 -1.86 -17.09
N GLN A 202 7.41 -1.29 -15.99
CA GLN A 202 5.98 -1.05 -15.72
C GLN A 202 5.34 -0.20 -16.83
N ALA A 203 6.04 0.84 -17.29
CA ALA A 203 5.55 1.69 -18.38
C ALA A 203 5.32 0.88 -19.69
N ARG A 204 6.26 -0.02 -20.05
CA ARG A 204 6.10 -0.88 -21.22
C ARG A 204 4.92 -1.84 -21.07
N GLU A 205 4.75 -2.46 -19.89
CA GLU A 205 3.65 -3.40 -19.62
C GLU A 205 2.28 -2.71 -19.72
N LEU A 206 2.20 -1.45 -19.32
CA LEU A 206 0.96 -0.66 -19.29
C LEU A 206 0.77 0.27 -20.48
N GLY A 207 1.68 0.26 -21.46
CA GLY A 207 1.62 1.14 -22.63
C GLY A 207 1.77 2.62 -22.29
N LEU A 208 2.59 2.93 -21.26
CA LEU A 208 2.92 4.29 -20.83
C LEU A 208 4.23 4.78 -21.46
N PRO A 209 4.48 6.10 -21.47
CA PRO A 209 5.77 6.64 -21.90
C PRO A 209 6.94 6.10 -21.09
N VAL A 210 7.92 5.49 -21.76
CA VAL A 210 9.19 5.06 -21.16
C VAL A 210 10.09 6.27 -20.89
N GLY A 211 10.94 6.20 -19.88
CA GLY A 211 11.81 7.29 -19.46
C GLY A 211 11.16 8.28 -18.50
N ARG A 212 9.93 8.02 -18.07
CA ARG A 212 9.22 8.78 -17.03
C ARG A 212 8.70 7.85 -15.95
N ALA A 213 8.70 8.33 -14.73
CA ALA A 213 8.14 7.60 -13.59
C ALA A 213 6.62 7.85 -13.49
N HIS A 214 5.86 6.77 -13.41
CA HIS A 214 4.41 6.81 -13.22
C HIS A 214 4.01 5.91 -12.06
N GLU A 215 3.20 6.43 -11.15
CA GLU A 215 2.44 5.63 -10.21
C GLU A 215 1.08 5.28 -10.81
N VAL A 216 0.63 4.08 -10.56
CA VAL A 216 -0.58 3.54 -11.21
C VAL A 216 -1.49 2.92 -10.17
N PHE A 217 -2.78 3.23 -10.25
CA PHE A 217 -3.78 2.76 -9.32
C PHE A 217 -5.04 2.27 -10.02
N SER A 218 -5.79 1.41 -9.34
CA SER A 218 -7.13 0.99 -9.77
C SER A 218 -8.15 1.33 -8.69
N PRO A 219 -9.28 1.97 -9.03
CA PRO A 219 -10.36 2.19 -8.08
C PRO A 219 -11.05 0.86 -7.73
N THR A 220 -11.65 0.81 -6.56
CA THR A 220 -12.45 -0.33 -6.10
C THR A 220 -13.86 0.10 -5.72
N ALA A 221 -14.78 -0.86 -5.65
CA ALA A 221 -16.09 -0.70 -5.03
C ALA A 221 -16.11 -1.14 -3.55
N TRP A 222 -14.94 -1.23 -2.91
CA TRP A 222 -14.87 -1.66 -1.50
C TRP A 222 -15.33 -0.56 -0.55
N GLY A 223 -14.99 0.71 -0.84
CA GLY A 223 -15.45 1.88 -0.12
C GLY A 223 -16.43 2.72 -0.93
N VAL A 224 -16.39 4.03 -0.76
CA VAL A 224 -17.18 4.94 -1.60
C VAL A 224 -16.67 4.86 -3.05
N VAL A 225 -17.60 4.68 -3.98
CA VAL A 225 -17.29 4.75 -5.42
C VAL A 225 -17.19 6.23 -5.81
N PRO A 226 -16.02 6.71 -6.28
CA PRO A 226 -15.84 8.10 -6.69
C PRO A 226 -16.43 8.35 -8.07
N THR A 227 -16.64 9.62 -8.44
CA THR A 227 -16.86 10.01 -9.82
C THR A 227 -15.52 10.24 -10.54
N VAL A 228 -15.53 10.23 -11.89
CA VAL A 228 -14.33 10.56 -12.67
C VAL A 228 -13.86 11.98 -12.36
N GLU A 229 -14.80 12.92 -12.28
CA GLU A 229 -14.52 14.33 -11.99
C GLU A 229 -13.92 14.54 -10.59
N GLN A 230 -14.34 13.73 -9.62
CA GLN A 230 -13.73 13.72 -8.29
C GLN A 230 -12.27 13.29 -8.36
N LEU A 231 -11.98 12.17 -9.03
CA LEU A 231 -10.62 11.64 -9.18
C LEU A 231 -9.71 12.61 -9.95
N GLU A 232 -10.21 13.24 -11.04
CA GLU A 232 -9.47 14.23 -11.80
C GLU A 232 -9.18 15.52 -11.02
N ARG A 233 -10.07 15.91 -10.09
CA ARG A 233 -9.85 17.06 -9.21
C ARG A 233 -8.86 16.77 -8.10
N ASP A 234 -8.94 15.57 -7.50
CA ASP A 234 -8.23 15.22 -6.27
C ASP A 234 -6.84 14.62 -6.52
N LEU A 235 -6.62 14.04 -7.72
CA LEU A 235 -5.37 13.40 -8.10
C LEU A 235 -4.77 14.04 -9.36
N PRO A 236 -3.44 14.23 -9.46
CA PRO A 236 -2.77 14.78 -10.63
C PRO A 236 -2.65 13.71 -11.74
N LEU A 237 -3.78 13.28 -12.29
CA LEU A 237 -3.83 12.24 -13.30
C LEU A 237 -3.20 12.68 -14.62
N ALA A 238 -2.44 11.80 -15.24
CA ALA A 238 -1.92 11.99 -16.59
C ALA A 238 -3.09 11.99 -17.60
N PRO A 239 -3.22 13.03 -18.43
CA PRO A 239 -4.32 13.13 -19.39
C PRO A 239 -4.29 11.99 -20.42
N ASP A 240 -5.36 11.19 -20.48
CA ASP A 240 -5.56 10.15 -21.49
C ASP A 240 -7.07 9.92 -21.70
N PRO A 241 -7.66 10.40 -22.81
CA PRO A 241 -9.08 10.24 -23.08
C PRO A 241 -9.56 8.79 -23.06
N ARG A 242 -8.73 7.85 -23.56
CA ARG A 242 -9.10 6.43 -23.60
C ARG A 242 -9.12 5.81 -22.19
N ARG A 243 -8.19 6.23 -21.31
CA ARG A 243 -8.19 5.80 -19.90
C ARG A 243 -9.39 6.39 -19.18
N ARG A 244 -9.70 7.67 -19.44
CA ARG A 244 -10.89 8.32 -18.88
C ARG A 244 -12.18 7.59 -19.24
N GLU A 245 -12.34 7.19 -20.49
CA GLU A 245 -13.50 6.39 -20.94
C GLU A 245 -13.58 5.04 -20.24
N ARG A 246 -12.45 4.32 -20.15
CA ARG A 246 -12.40 3.04 -19.41
C ARG A 246 -12.72 3.22 -17.94
N LEU A 247 -12.16 4.25 -17.29
CA LEU A 247 -12.45 4.59 -15.91
C LEU A 247 -13.94 4.86 -15.70
N ALA A 248 -14.56 5.68 -16.55
CA ALA A 248 -15.98 5.98 -16.49
C ALA A 248 -16.83 4.70 -16.64
N ALA A 249 -16.48 3.84 -17.58
CA ALA A 249 -17.17 2.56 -17.78
C ALA A 249 -17.01 1.60 -16.59
N LEU A 250 -15.82 1.60 -15.96
CA LEU A 250 -15.57 0.80 -14.76
C LEU A 250 -16.41 1.28 -13.57
N LEU A 251 -16.40 2.58 -13.29
CA LEU A 251 -17.14 3.16 -12.17
C LEU A 251 -18.66 3.01 -12.35
N ALA A 252 -19.17 3.15 -13.57
CA ALA A 252 -20.59 2.95 -13.89
C ALA A 252 -21.10 1.51 -13.63
N ARG A 253 -20.21 0.51 -13.47
CA ARG A 253 -20.60 -0.86 -13.09
C ARG A 253 -21.01 -0.97 -11.63
N TRP A 254 -20.66 0.00 -10.81
CA TRP A 254 -20.82 -0.03 -9.35
C TRP A 254 -21.80 1.03 -8.82
N THR A 255 -22.27 1.92 -9.68
CA THR A 255 -23.30 2.94 -9.43
C THR A 255 -24.62 2.59 -10.09
#